data_46bd527982c0417d6e98742c800aaefb
#
_entry.id   46bd527982c0417d6e98742c800aaefb
#
_cell.length_a   1.000
_cell.length_b   1.000
_cell.length_c   1.000
_cell.angle_alpha   90.00
_cell.angle_beta   90.00
_cell.angle_gamma   90.00
#
_symmetry.space_group_name_H-M   'P 1'
#
loop_
_entity.id
_entity.type
_entity.pdbx_description
1 polymer ?
#
loop_
_entity_poly.entity_id
_entity_poly.type
_entity_poly.pdbx_seq_one_letter_code
_entity_poly.pdbx_strand_id
1 'polypeptide(L)'
;MPQTKRSGKQQSSTAGTGFGSSSSSQKSSSKFDGLLKNLKGKSITKTKLRETVFNTLYDDATDQPEEGKYYFFDYDPKFKSVLKEWDQFPLINLLEIKGNIYLGANLHYVKSNSRLSAINNKKYPPSTLHYYIPKNADDIFFEVSEEDIQVLSQLPLEKFHRNR
;
A
#
# COMPACT_ATOMS: atom_id res chain seq x y z
N MET A 1 23.66 -41.16 -67.64
CA MET A 1 22.76 -40.57 -68.64
C MET A 1 21.48 -40.20 -67.92
N PRO A 2 20.84 -39.09 -68.26
CA PRO A 2 21.28 -37.71 -68.13
C PRO A 2 20.34 -36.86 -67.28
N GLN A 3 20.87 -35.74 -66.81
CA GLN A 3 20.36 -34.36 -66.98
C GLN A 3 18.89 -34.13 -66.59
N THR A 4 18.53 -33.10 -65.90
CA THR A 4 18.64 -31.68 -66.25
C THR A 4 18.35 -30.77 -65.06
N LYS A 5 19.11 -29.69 -65.01
CA LYS A 5 18.90 -28.33 -64.55
C LYS A 5 17.48 -27.79 -64.62
N ARG A 6 17.15 -26.94 -63.61
CA ARG A 6 16.68 -25.53 -63.72
C ARG A 6 16.40 -25.04 -62.28
N SER A 7 17.13 -24.09 -61.74
CA SER A 7 17.10 -22.66 -61.98
C SER A 7 15.69 -22.04 -61.80
N GLY A 8 15.49 -21.38 -60.69
CA GLY A 8 14.33 -20.55 -60.39
C GLY A 8 14.63 -19.61 -59.23
N LYS A 9 15.14 -18.44 -59.60
CA LYS A 9 15.33 -17.26 -58.79
C LYS A 9 14.00 -16.57 -58.62
N GLN A 10 13.63 -16.13 -57.42
CA GLN A 10 12.78 -14.95 -57.12
C GLN A 10 12.86 -14.77 -55.60
N GLN A 11 13.47 -13.74 -55.13
CA GLN A 11 13.14 -12.33 -54.92
C GLN A 11 11.70 -12.08 -54.49
N SER A 12 11.55 -11.60 -53.28
CA SER A 12 10.85 -10.39 -52.88
C SER A 12 10.67 -10.43 -51.37
N SER A 13 11.31 -9.55 -50.72
CA SER A 13 10.87 -8.22 -50.31
C SER A 13 9.78 -8.26 -49.25
N THR A 14 10.24 -7.83 -48.13
CA THR A 14 9.74 -6.67 -47.41
C THR A 14 8.50 -6.85 -46.57
N ALA A 15 8.65 -6.40 -45.46
CA ALA A 15 7.85 -5.52 -44.64
C ALA A 15 7.93 -5.94 -43.18
N GLY A 16 8.96 -5.47 -42.54
CA GLY A 16 8.94 -5.31 -41.10
C GLY A 16 7.87 -4.27 -40.75
N THR A 17 6.78 -4.70 -40.22
CA THR A 17 5.90 -3.82 -39.47
C THR A 17 6.23 -4.02 -38.01
N GLY A 18 7.16 -3.21 -37.54
CA GLY A 18 7.41 -3.03 -36.12
C GLY A 18 6.15 -2.40 -35.48
N PHE A 19 5.32 -3.24 -34.87
CA PHE A 19 4.39 -2.76 -33.88
C PHE A 19 5.21 -2.46 -32.62
N GLY A 20 5.70 -1.24 -32.55
CA GLY A 20 6.09 -0.65 -31.29
C GLY A 20 4.85 -0.50 -30.42
N SER A 21 4.59 -1.49 -29.60
CA SER A 21 3.72 -1.32 -28.46
C SER A 21 4.45 -0.40 -27.48
N SER A 22 4.26 0.90 -27.66
CA SER A 22 4.49 1.87 -26.61
C SER A 22 3.48 1.56 -25.50
N SER A 23 3.89 0.71 -24.58
CA SER A 23 3.23 0.63 -23.27
C SER A 23 3.45 1.97 -22.59
N SER A 24 2.56 2.93 -22.84
CA SER A 24 2.39 4.07 -21.97
C SER A 24 1.97 3.50 -20.63
N SER A 25 2.93 3.31 -19.72
CA SER A 25 2.66 3.11 -18.31
C SER A 25 1.93 4.37 -17.85
N GLN A 26 0.60 4.33 -17.86
CA GLN A 26 -0.21 5.30 -17.16
C GLN A 26 0.24 5.22 -15.69
N LYS A 27 0.97 6.24 -15.26
CA LYS A 27 1.35 6.41 -13.88
C LYS A 27 0.04 6.66 -13.13
N SER A 28 -0.51 5.62 -12.50
CA SER A 28 -1.70 5.77 -11.68
C SER A 28 -1.42 6.82 -10.62
N SER A 29 -2.29 7.81 -10.51
CA SER A 29 -2.16 8.86 -9.50
C SER A 29 -2.79 8.37 -8.21
N SER A 30 -2.12 8.58 -7.08
CA SER A 30 -2.69 8.26 -5.77
C SER A 30 -3.95 9.06 -5.48
N LYS A 31 -4.94 8.43 -4.86
CA LYS A 31 -6.15 9.07 -4.33
C LYS A 31 -5.82 10.21 -3.33
N PHE A 32 -4.64 10.18 -2.73
CA PHE A 32 -4.16 11.13 -1.71
C PHE A 32 -3.29 12.28 -2.23
N ASP A 33 -2.99 12.34 -3.54
CA ASP A 33 -2.14 13.39 -4.11
C ASP A 33 -2.67 14.81 -3.83
N GLY A 34 -3.99 14.97 -3.91
CA GLY A 34 -4.65 16.23 -3.58
C GLY A 34 -4.50 16.62 -2.11
N LEU A 35 -4.62 15.62 -1.21
CA LEU A 35 -4.46 15.83 0.23
C LEU A 35 -3.04 16.27 0.57
N LEU A 36 -2.03 15.58 0.04
CA LEU A 36 -0.64 15.91 0.28
C LEU A 36 -0.30 17.34 -0.20
N LYS A 37 -0.80 17.74 -1.39
CA LYS A 37 -0.63 19.11 -1.91
C LYS A 37 -1.27 20.13 -1.00
N ASN A 38 -2.46 19.87 -0.50
CA ASN A 38 -3.19 20.77 0.38
C ASN A 38 -2.58 20.92 1.77
N LEU A 39 -1.79 19.93 2.21
CA LEU A 39 -1.12 19.91 3.51
C LEU A 39 0.25 20.61 3.50
N LYS A 40 0.83 20.89 2.33
CA LYS A 40 2.11 21.61 2.25
C LYS A 40 2.01 22.96 2.95
N GLY A 41 2.71 23.10 4.08
CA GLY A 41 2.74 24.32 4.87
C GLY A 41 1.51 24.59 5.75
N LYS A 42 0.56 23.66 5.84
CA LYS A 42 -0.63 23.79 6.68
C LYS A 42 -0.68 22.69 7.75
N SER A 43 -1.16 23.07 8.93
CA SER A 43 -1.47 22.10 9.98
C SER A 43 -2.83 21.44 9.72
N ILE A 44 -2.91 20.13 9.89
CA ILE A 44 -4.17 19.37 9.87
C ILE A 44 -4.44 18.80 11.27
N THR A 45 -5.69 18.86 11.71
CA THR A 45 -6.08 18.18 12.96
C THR A 45 -6.15 16.68 12.76
N LYS A 46 -5.97 15.92 13.85
CA LYS A 46 -6.09 14.46 13.84
C LYS A 46 -7.46 14.01 13.30
N THR A 47 -8.54 14.63 13.78
CA THR A 47 -9.91 14.31 13.35
C THR A 47 -10.07 14.51 11.84
N LYS A 48 -9.64 15.65 11.33
CA LYS A 48 -9.76 15.94 9.90
C LYS A 48 -8.90 15.01 9.04
N LEU A 49 -7.71 14.67 9.50
CA LEU A 49 -6.85 13.70 8.80
C LEU A 49 -7.53 12.33 8.73
N ARG A 50 -8.06 11.84 9.87
CA ARG A 50 -8.81 10.59 9.95
C ARG A 50 -10.00 10.56 8.98
N GLU A 51 -10.89 11.55 9.09
CA GLU A 51 -12.08 11.63 8.23
C GLU A 51 -11.70 11.62 6.75
N THR A 52 -10.67 12.37 6.37
CA THR A 52 -10.23 12.42 4.99
C THR A 52 -9.69 11.07 4.51
N VAL A 53 -8.88 10.39 5.33
CA VAL A 53 -8.34 9.07 4.97
C VAL A 53 -9.46 8.05 4.82
N PHE A 54 -10.35 7.93 5.81
CA PHE A 54 -11.45 6.97 5.75
C PHE A 54 -12.42 7.25 4.62
N ASN A 55 -12.80 8.50 4.39
CA ASN A 55 -13.69 8.85 3.27
C ASN A 55 -13.05 8.55 1.91
N THR A 56 -11.73 8.68 1.80
CA THR A 56 -11.02 8.37 0.55
C THR A 56 -10.90 6.87 0.30
N LEU A 57 -10.80 6.06 1.35
CA LEU A 57 -10.66 4.61 1.29
C LEU A 57 -11.99 3.86 1.45
N TYR A 58 -13.12 4.56 1.53
CA TYR A 58 -14.42 3.93 1.85
C TYR A 58 -14.80 2.80 0.90
N ASP A 59 -14.54 2.97 -0.38
CA ASP A 59 -14.83 1.97 -1.42
C ASP A 59 -13.83 0.79 -1.44
N ASP A 60 -12.72 0.91 -0.70
CA ASP A 60 -11.70 -0.14 -0.58
C ASP A 60 -11.85 -0.96 0.73
N ALA A 61 -13.03 -0.89 1.34
CA ALA A 61 -13.34 -1.63 2.55
C ALA A 61 -13.45 -3.14 2.29
N THR A 62 -12.86 -3.95 3.18
CA THR A 62 -12.91 -5.41 3.13
C THR A 62 -13.01 -6.00 4.53
N ASP A 63 -13.70 -7.12 4.67
CA ASP A 63 -13.74 -7.95 5.86
C ASP A 63 -12.78 -9.17 5.75
N GLN A 64 -12.13 -9.33 4.60
CA GLN A 64 -11.21 -10.43 4.30
C GLN A 64 -9.82 -9.89 3.91
N PRO A 65 -9.03 -9.41 4.88
CA PRO A 65 -7.70 -8.91 4.59
C PRO A 65 -6.75 -10.05 4.19
N GLU A 66 -5.80 -9.72 3.32
CA GLU A 66 -4.82 -10.65 2.75
C GLU A 66 -3.39 -10.30 3.18
N GLU A 67 -2.54 -11.31 3.37
CA GLU A 67 -1.13 -11.12 3.68
C GLU A 67 -0.39 -10.38 2.55
N GLY A 68 0.56 -9.54 2.92
CA GLY A 68 1.38 -8.75 2.00
C GLY A 68 0.79 -7.41 1.61
N LYS A 69 -0.50 -7.18 1.84
CA LYS A 69 -1.19 -5.93 1.54
C LYS A 69 -1.12 -4.91 2.69
N TYR A 70 -1.48 -3.67 2.41
CA TYR A 70 -1.54 -2.60 3.38
C TYR A 70 -2.96 -2.30 3.77
N TYR A 71 -3.17 -2.06 5.08
CA TYR A 71 -4.50 -1.78 5.62
C TYR A 71 -4.48 -0.66 6.63
N PHE A 72 -5.54 0.15 6.58
CA PHE A 72 -5.90 1.12 7.58
C PHE A 72 -7.20 0.65 8.26
N PHE A 73 -7.27 0.65 9.59
CA PHE A 73 -8.46 0.17 10.30
C PHE A 73 -8.63 0.84 11.68
N ASP A 74 -9.83 0.77 12.21
CA ASP A 74 -10.08 1.20 13.60
C ASP A 74 -9.68 0.06 14.54
N TYR A 75 -8.89 0.37 15.55
CA TYR A 75 -8.40 -0.60 16.50
C TYR A 75 -8.53 -0.11 17.95
N ASP A 76 -9.18 -0.92 18.77
CA ASP A 76 -9.32 -0.70 20.19
C ASP A 76 -8.57 -1.77 20.99
N PRO A 77 -7.29 -1.54 21.39
CA PRO A 77 -6.51 -2.55 22.07
C PRO A 77 -7.10 -2.92 23.42
N LYS A 78 -7.20 -4.22 23.69
CA LYS A 78 -7.80 -4.78 24.90
C LYS A 78 -7.07 -4.34 26.19
N PHE A 79 -5.77 -4.13 26.12
CA PHE A 79 -4.91 -3.85 27.28
C PHE A 79 -4.33 -2.43 27.30
N LYS A 80 -5.13 -1.44 26.95
CA LYS A 80 -4.71 -0.02 26.94
C LYS A 80 -4.04 0.44 28.23
N SER A 81 -4.51 -0.08 29.35
CA SER A 81 -4.01 0.33 30.69
C SER A 81 -2.56 -0.06 30.96
N VAL A 82 -2.03 -1.04 30.24
CA VAL A 82 -0.63 -1.51 30.40
C VAL A 82 0.26 -1.13 29.22
N LEU A 83 -0.32 -0.69 28.12
CA LEU A 83 0.44 -0.24 26.97
C LEU A 83 0.95 1.18 27.21
N LYS A 84 2.23 1.42 26.99
CA LYS A 84 2.83 2.75 27.03
C LYS A 84 2.27 3.65 25.92
N GLU A 85 2.11 3.09 24.76
CA GLU A 85 1.58 3.71 23.56
C GLU A 85 0.66 2.72 22.84
N TRP A 86 -0.35 3.20 22.20
CA TRP A 86 -1.15 2.41 21.29
C TRP A 86 -1.60 3.26 20.10
N ASP A 87 -1.95 2.58 19.04
CA ASP A 87 -2.44 3.21 17.83
C ASP A 87 -3.93 2.90 17.66
N GLN A 88 -4.74 3.92 17.57
CA GLN A 88 -6.19 3.79 17.39
C GLN A 88 -6.55 3.50 15.92
N PHE A 89 -5.73 3.97 15.00
CA PHE A 89 -5.93 3.80 13.56
C PHE A 89 -4.62 3.34 12.93
N PRO A 90 -4.23 2.07 13.15
CA PRO A 90 -2.99 1.57 12.62
C PRO A 90 -3.01 1.50 11.09
N LEU A 91 -1.91 1.89 10.49
CA LEU A 91 -1.59 1.65 9.09
C LEU A 91 -0.52 0.56 9.05
N ILE A 92 -0.91 -0.63 8.64
CA ILE A 92 -0.02 -1.79 8.66
C ILE A 92 0.26 -2.35 7.28
N ASN A 93 1.45 -2.96 7.12
CA ASN A 93 1.62 -4.03 6.16
C ASN A 93 1.28 -5.33 6.88
N LEU A 94 0.26 -6.03 6.42
CA LEU A 94 -0.17 -7.30 7.01
C LEU A 94 0.80 -8.40 6.59
N LEU A 95 1.55 -8.96 7.53
CA LEU A 95 2.62 -9.91 7.26
C LEU A 95 2.19 -11.36 7.40
N GLU A 96 1.31 -11.66 8.36
CA GLU A 96 0.89 -13.01 8.67
C GLU A 96 -0.49 -13.02 9.32
N ILE A 97 -1.30 -14.02 8.97
CA ILE A 97 -2.61 -14.29 9.59
C ILE A 97 -2.58 -15.69 10.21
N LYS A 98 -2.81 -15.75 11.52
CA LYS A 98 -2.95 -17.02 12.25
C LYS A 98 -4.28 -17.05 13.01
N GLY A 99 -5.29 -17.66 12.40
CA GLY A 99 -6.64 -17.65 12.94
C GLY A 99 -7.15 -16.21 13.07
N ASN A 100 -7.40 -15.76 14.32
CA ASN A 100 -7.84 -14.40 14.61
C ASN A 100 -6.69 -13.47 15.05
N ILE A 101 -5.44 -13.87 14.86
CA ILE A 101 -4.27 -13.07 15.22
C ILE A 101 -3.59 -12.59 13.93
N TYR A 102 -3.42 -11.30 13.80
CA TYR A 102 -2.80 -10.66 12.66
C TYR A 102 -1.46 -10.05 13.08
N LEU A 103 -0.39 -10.43 12.39
CA LEU A 103 0.91 -9.79 12.55
C LEU A 103 1.05 -8.71 11.50
N GLY A 104 1.20 -7.47 11.93
CA GLY A 104 1.38 -6.33 11.06
C GLY A 104 2.61 -5.50 11.39
N ALA A 105 3.27 -5.00 10.36
CA ALA A 105 4.28 -3.95 10.50
C ALA A 105 3.59 -2.58 10.49
N ASN A 106 3.49 -1.93 11.64
CA ASN A 106 2.82 -0.65 11.77
C ASN A 106 3.72 0.51 11.33
N LEU A 107 3.32 1.17 10.26
CA LEU A 107 4.08 2.26 9.65
C LEU A 107 4.11 3.54 10.50
N HIS A 108 3.20 3.69 11.45
CA HIS A 108 3.23 4.81 12.39
C HIS A 108 4.44 4.78 13.31
N TYR A 109 4.97 3.58 13.62
CA TYR A 109 6.17 3.39 14.43
C TYR A 109 7.46 3.43 13.62
N VAL A 110 7.38 3.47 12.29
CA VAL A 110 8.54 3.68 11.42
C VAL A 110 8.85 5.18 11.36
N LYS A 111 10.11 5.55 11.57
CA LYS A 111 10.55 6.95 11.44
C LYS A 111 10.18 7.49 10.06
N SER A 112 9.65 8.71 9.99
CA SER A 112 9.10 9.31 8.77
C SER A 112 10.08 9.30 7.59
N ASN A 113 11.36 9.58 7.84
CA ASN A 113 12.42 9.54 6.83
C ASN A 113 12.79 8.14 6.33
N SER A 114 12.35 7.09 7.03
CA SER A 114 12.65 5.69 6.70
C SER A 114 11.43 4.93 6.18
N ARG A 115 10.22 5.52 6.24
CA ARG A 115 8.98 4.84 5.85
C ARG A 115 9.00 4.37 4.40
N LEU A 116 9.33 5.25 3.46
CA LEU A 116 9.39 4.89 2.04
C LEU A 116 10.39 3.77 1.77
N SER A 117 11.56 3.82 2.43
CA SER A 117 12.56 2.76 2.29
C SER A 117 12.05 1.43 2.86
N ALA A 118 11.36 1.45 4.00
CA ALA A 118 10.78 0.26 4.61
C ALA A 118 9.68 -0.36 3.72
N ILE A 119 8.83 0.48 3.13
CA ILE A 119 7.78 0.06 2.19
C ILE A 119 8.39 -0.58 0.94
N ASN A 120 9.32 0.10 0.28
CA ASN A 120 9.89 -0.35 -0.98
C ASN A 120 10.71 -1.65 -0.83
N ASN A 121 11.38 -1.82 0.29
CA ASN A 121 12.21 -3.00 0.56
C ASN A 121 11.46 -4.11 1.32
N LYS A 122 10.21 -3.87 1.76
CA LYS A 122 9.44 -4.76 2.64
C LYS A 122 10.23 -5.18 3.89
N LYS A 123 11.05 -4.26 4.42
CA LYS A 123 11.89 -4.49 5.59
C LYS A 123 11.49 -3.56 6.72
N TYR A 124 11.00 -4.15 7.80
CA TYR A 124 10.46 -3.42 8.93
C TYR A 124 11.28 -3.70 10.20
N PRO A 125 11.61 -2.65 10.99
CA PRO A 125 12.26 -2.84 12.28
C PRO A 125 11.40 -3.71 13.20
N PRO A 126 11.98 -4.59 14.02
CA PRO A 126 11.23 -5.43 14.95
C PRO A 126 10.30 -4.65 15.89
N SER A 127 10.69 -3.44 16.26
CA SER A 127 9.88 -2.54 17.12
C SER A 127 8.59 -2.06 16.47
N THR A 128 8.43 -2.25 15.18
CA THR A 128 7.21 -1.87 14.43
C THR A 128 6.25 -3.04 14.23
N LEU A 129 6.66 -4.24 14.62
CA LEU A 129 5.86 -5.46 14.48
C LEU A 129 4.91 -5.58 15.66
N HIS A 130 3.63 -5.62 15.38
CA HIS A 130 2.58 -5.71 16.38
C HIS A 130 1.58 -6.81 16.03
N TYR A 131 1.08 -7.47 17.07
CA TYR A 131 -0.03 -8.40 16.95
C TYR A 131 -1.35 -7.67 17.18
N TYR A 132 -2.27 -7.87 16.26
CA TYR A 132 -3.62 -7.35 16.32
C TYR A 132 -4.60 -8.50 16.46
N ILE A 133 -5.60 -8.33 17.31
CA ILE A 133 -6.68 -9.27 17.48
C ILE A 133 -7.96 -8.51 17.16
N PRO A 134 -8.42 -8.55 15.90
CA PRO A 134 -9.71 -8.00 15.53
C PRO A 134 -10.80 -8.62 16.40
N LYS A 135 -11.68 -7.80 16.92
CA LYS A 135 -12.61 -8.26 17.98
C LYS A 135 -13.75 -9.10 17.43
N ASN A 136 -14.13 -8.87 16.20
CA ASN A 136 -15.31 -9.49 15.56
C ASN A 136 -15.21 -9.54 14.05
N ALA A 137 -16.11 -10.27 13.42
CA ALA A 137 -16.30 -10.28 11.97
C ALA A 137 -16.72 -8.91 11.37
N ASP A 138 -17.00 -7.92 12.24
CA ASP A 138 -17.42 -6.58 11.86
C ASP A 138 -16.24 -5.59 11.74
N ASP A 139 -15.00 -6.03 12.03
CA ASP A 139 -13.82 -5.18 11.85
C ASP A 139 -13.56 -4.97 10.37
N ILE A 140 -13.77 -3.75 9.92
CA ILE A 140 -13.58 -3.36 8.52
C ILE A 140 -12.15 -2.87 8.33
N PHE A 141 -11.47 -3.47 7.38
CA PHE A 141 -10.15 -3.07 6.92
C PHE A 141 -10.29 -2.25 5.63
N PHE A 142 -9.58 -1.16 5.55
CA PHE A 142 -9.52 -0.35 4.34
C PHE A 142 -8.21 -0.65 3.63
N GLU A 143 -8.30 -1.31 2.48
CA GLU A 143 -7.11 -1.65 1.70
C GLU A 143 -6.47 -0.39 1.14
N VAL A 144 -5.14 -0.33 1.23
CA VAL A 144 -4.34 0.78 0.72
C VAL A 144 -3.47 0.27 -0.42
N SER A 145 -3.67 0.81 -1.62
CA SER A 145 -2.89 0.45 -2.79
C SER A 145 -1.39 0.80 -2.65
N GLU A 146 -0.54 0.22 -3.49
CA GLU A 146 0.89 0.53 -3.47
C GLU A 146 1.20 1.98 -3.85
N GLU A 147 0.38 2.59 -4.68
CA GLU A 147 0.48 4.01 -5.03
C GLU A 147 0.06 4.90 -3.85
N ASP A 148 -1.03 4.53 -3.20
CA ASP A 148 -1.57 5.29 -2.09
C ASP A 148 -0.68 5.22 -0.84
N ILE A 149 -0.07 4.06 -0.55
CA ILE A 149 0.80 3.90 0.61
C ILE A 149 2.03 4.82 0.54
N GLN A 150 2.57 5.06 -0.64
CA GLN A 150 3.69 5.96 -0.82
C GLN A 150 3.33 7.40 -0.45
N VAL A 151 2.13 7.84 -0.78
CA VAL A 151 1.64 9.19 -0.42
C VAL A 151 1.25 9.25 1.06
N LEU A 152 0.49 8.27 1.55
CA LEU A 152 0.10 8.20 2.96
C LEU A 152 1.31 8.17 3.90
N SER A 153 2.40 7.48 3.52
CA SER A 153 3.62 7.43 4.33
C SER A 153 4.27 8.79 4.60
N GLN A 154 3.96 9.80 3.79
CA GLN A 154 4.45 11.17 3.93
C GLN A 154 3.56 12.04 4.83
N LEU A 155 2.37 11.56 5.20
CA LEU A 155 1.47 12.25 6.11
C LEU A 155 1.99 12.20 7.57
N PRO A 156 1.53 13.10 8.44
CA PRO A 156 1.90 13.10 9.87
C PRO A 156 1.18 11.97 10.63
N LEU A 157 1.55 10.72 10.33
CA LEU A 157 0.91 9.51 10.86
C LEU A 157 1.07 9.37 12.39
N GLU A 158 2.10 9.98 12.98
CA GLU A 158 2.30 10.06 14.43
C GLU A 158 1.12 10.68 15.18
N LYS A 159 0.26 11.43 14.49
CA LYS A 159 -0.96 11.99 15.09
C LYS A 159 -1.98 10.94 15.51
N PHE A 160 -1.86 9.71 15.01
CA PHE A 160 -2.76 8.60 15.37
C PHE A 160 -2.34 7.88 16.64
N HIS A 161 -1.10 8.06 17.09
CA HIS A 161 -0.64 7.50 18.35
C HIS A 161 -1.42 8.05 19.55
N ARG A 162 -1.62 7.21 20.54
CA ARG A 162 -2.13 7.54 21.86
C ARG A 162 -1.07 7.22 22.89
N ASN A 163 -0.68 8.19 23.68
CA ASN A 163 0.17 7.98 24.85
C ASN A 163 -0.70 7.75 26.07
N ARG A 164 -0.17 6.97 27.00
CA ARG A 164 -0.78 6.73 28.30
C ARG A 164 -0.73 7.98 29.18
#